data_ebe4e2a0ca205d7da5cf395ecbcc0c3a
#
_entry.id   ebe4e2a0ca205d7da5cf395ecbcc0c3a
#
_cell.length_a   1.000
_cell.length_b   1.000
_cell.length_c   1.000
_cell.angle_alpha   90.00
_cell.angle_beta   90.00
_cell.angle_gamma   90.00
#
_symmetry.space_group_name_H-M   'P 1'
#
loop_
_entity.id
_entity.type
_entity.pdbx_description
1 polymer ?
#
loop_
_entity_poly.entity_id
_entity_poly.type
_entity_poly.pdbx_seq_one_letter_code
_entity_poly.pdbx_strand_id
1 'polypeptide(L)'
;MWLRDSSAQVWPYLPLMKDDKELQLLIAGLINRQAECIRIDPYANAFNDGPLGSYWETDHTQHMVKELHERKWEIDSLCYPIRLAYHYWLLTKDISAFDADWHETMKLVVQTFKEQQRKQGLGPYSFTRDCDRPTDSQINNGWGAPVKPVGLIVSSFRPSDGCYSIRLPYSFQYVCGGVITAVGGDRT
;
A
#
# COMPACT_ATOMS: atom_id res chain seq x y z
N MET A 1 2.40 -11.31 5.24
CA MET A 1 1.08 -10.82 4.77
C MET A 1 1.31 -9.80 3.66
N TRP A 2 0.67 -9.96 2.51
CA TRP A 2 0.65 -8.99 1.41
C TRP A 2 -0.52 -8.03 1.62
N LEU A 3 -0.30 -6.72 1.55
CA LEU A 3 -1.34 -5.72 1.86
C LEU A 3 -2.52 -5.77 0.89
N ARG A 4 -2.23 -5.80 -0.42
CA ARG A 4 -3.27 -5.91 -1.45
C ARG A 4 -4.04 -7.21 -1.32
N ASP A 5 -3.31 -8.34 -1.30
CA ASP A 5 -3.90 -9.68 -1.36
C ASP A 5 -4.76 -9.97 -0.15
N SER A 6 -4.33 -9.56 1.05
CA SER A 6 -5.12 -9.73 2.28
C SER A 6 -6.49 -9.04 2.20
N SER A 7 -6.56 -7.87 1.56
CA SER A 7 -7.84 -7.21 1.31
C SER A 7 -8.66 -7.92 0.23
N ALA A 8 -8.01 -8.36 -0.86
CA ALA A 8 -8.68 -9.01 -1.98
C ALA A 8 -9.29 -10.36 -1.57
N GLN A 9 -8.60 -11.12 -0.74
CA GLN A 9 -9.05 -12.43 -0.26
C GLN A 9 -10.34 -12.36 0.56
N VAL A 10 -10.50 -11.34 1.40
CA VAL A 10 -11.71 -11.17 2.22
C VAL A 10 -12.84 -10.45 1.50
N TRP A 11 -12.56 -9.82 0.37
CA TRP A 11 -13.51 -8.99 -0.35
C TRP A 11 -14.85 -9.68 -0.68
N PRO A 12 -14.89 -10.94 -1.16
CA PRO A 12 -16.15 -11.62 -1.45
C PRO A 12 -17.02 -11.88 -0.23
N TYR A 13 -16.44 -11.87 0.97
CA TYR A 13 -17.13 -12.18 2.22
C TYR A 13 -17.75 -10.95 2.90
N LEU A 14 -17.41 -9.73 2.46
CA LEU A 14 -17.93 -8.50 3.07
C LEU A 14 -19.46 -8.44 3.21
N PRO A 15 -20.28 -8.89 2.22
CA PRO A 15 -21.72 -8.86 2.36
C PRO A 15 -22.24 -9.74 3.51
N LEU A 16 -21.51 -10.79 3.87
CA LEU A 16 -21.92 -11.74 4.93
C LEU A 16 -21.76 -11.15 6.34
N MET A 17 -20.95 -10.09 6.49
CA MET A 17 -20.75 -9.42 7.78
C MET A 17 -22.03 -8.90 8.44
N LYS A 18 -23.10 -8.71 7.68
CA LYS A 18 -24.38 -8.22 8.23
C LYS A 18 -24.93 -9.15 9.30
N ASP A 19 -24.75 -10.46 9.11
CA ASP A 19 -25.33 -11.50 9.93
C ASP A 19 -24.30 -12.32 10.69
N ASP A 20 -23.00 -12.09 10.47
CA ASP A 20 -21.88 -12.83 11.04
C ASP A 20 -20.94 -11.90 11.84
N LYS A 21 -21.07 -11.95 13.17
CA LYS A 21 -20.26 -11.14 14.09
C LYS A 21 -18.79 -11.61 14.18
N GLU A 22 -18.54 -12.89 14.02
CA GLU A 22 -17.17 -13.42 14.04
C GLU A 22 -16.41 -12.95 12.81
N LEU A 23 -17.08 -12.96 11.65
CA LEU A 23 -16.52 -12.40 10.42
C LEU A 23 -16.27 -10.88 10.53
N GLN A 24 -17.16 -10.12 11.20
CA GLN A 24 -16.90 -8.70 11.47
C GLN A 24 -15.63 -8.52 12.29
N LEU A 25 -15.45 -9.28 13.37
CA LEU A 25 -14.26 -9.20 14.21
C LEU A 25 -12.99 -9.58 13.46
N LEU A 26 -13.06 -10.61 12.63
CA LEU A 26 -11.94 -11.03 11.78
C LEU A 26 -11.51 -9.90 10.83
N ILE A 27 -12.46 -9.26 10.15
CA ILE A 27 -12.15 -8.18 9.20
C ILE A 27 -11.67 -6.92 9.93
N ALA A 28 -12.22 -6.58 11.09
CA ALA A 28 -11.70 -5.49 11.93
C ALA A 28 -10.26 -5.77 12.36
N GLY A 29 -9.96 -6.99 12.79
CA GLY A 29 -8.60 -7.43 13.12
C GLY A 29 -7.64 -7.34 11.92
N LEU A 30 -8.10 -7.68 10.72
CA LEU A 30 -7.31 -7.53 9.50
C LEU A 30 -7.01 -6.05 9.19
N ILE A 31 -7.99 -5.15 9.33
CA ILE A 31 -7.80 -3.71 9.16
C ILE A 31 -6.73 -3.18 10.12
N ASN A 32 -6.80 -3.58 11.39
CA ASN A 32 -5.81 -3.18 12.40
C ASN A 32 -4.42 -3.73 12.07
N ARG A 33 -4.32 -4.99 11.63
CA ARG A 33 -3.04 -5.58 11.22
C ARG A 33 -2.45 -4.89 9.98
N GLN A 34 -3.27 -4.51 9.01
CA GLN A 34 -2.83 -3.73 7.85
C GLN A 34 -2.32 -2.36 8.27
N ALA A 35 -3.01 -1.68 9.21
CA ALA A 35 -2.56 -0.40 9.75
C ALA A 35 -1.22 -0.52 10.47
N GLU A 36 -1.02 -1.55 11.26
CA GLU A 36 0.27 -1.86 11.91
C GLU A 36 1.39 -2.06 10.87
N CYS A 37 1.15 -2.86 9.85
CA CYS A 37 2.10 -3.10 8.77
C CYS A 37 2.50 -1.80 8.05
N ILE A 38 1.54 -0.96 7.70
CA ILE A 38 1.79 0.35 7.04
C ILE A 38 2.63 1.26 7.95
N ARG A 39 2.44 1.23 9.26
CA ARG A 39 3.26 2.01 10.22
C ARG A 39 4.69 1.49 10.33
N ILE A 40 4.93 0.20 10.10
CA ILE A 40 6.30 -0.34 10.01
C ILE A 40 7.01 0.25 8.79
N ASP A 41 6.40 0.16 7.60
CA ASP A 41 6.93 0.78 6.38
C ASP A 41 5.83 0.95 5.30
N PRO A 42 5.43 2.17 4.96
CA PRO A 42 4.40 2.41 3.95
C PRO A 42 4.85 2.13 2.52
N TYR A 43 6.14 1.88 2.30
CA TYR A 43 6.69 1.52 1.00
C TYR A 43 6.79 0.01 0.76
N ALA A 44 6.56 -0.79 1.80
CA ALA A 44 6.56 -2.24 1.69
C ALA A 44 5.20 -2.77 1.22
N ASN A 45 5.23 -3.82 0.41
CA ASN A 45 4.04 -4.52 -0.08
C ASN A 45 3.75 -5.80 0.71
N ALA A 46 4.78 -6.38 1.37
CA ALA A 46 4.66 -7.64 2.10
C ALA A 46 5.39 -7.64 3.44
N PHE A 47 4.77 -8.27 4.45
CA PHE A 47 5.21 -8.29 5.84
C PHE A 47 5.23 -9.70 6.42
N ASN A 48 6.19 -9.94 7.31
CA ASN A 48 6.30 -11.14 8.10
C ASN A 48 5.38 -11.12 9.33
N ASP A 49 5.22 -12.25 9.95
CA ASP A 49 4.70 -12.36 11.30
C ASP A 49 5.87 -12.36 12.29
N GLY A 50 6.35 -11.17 12.61
CA GLY A 50 7.55 -10.94 13.42
C GLY A 50 8.84 -10.73 12.61
N PRO A 51 10.01 -10.62 13.29
CA PRO A 51 11.27 -10.19 12.71
C PRO A 51 12.03 -11.34 12.02
N LEU A 52 11.48 -11.90 10.96
CA LEU A 52 12.05 -13.06 10.23
C LEU A 52 13.05 -12.68 9.14
N GLY A 53 13.04 -11.42 8.69
CA GLY A 53 13.89 -10.92 7.60
C GLY A 53 13.26 -11.11 6.22
N SER A 54 13.87 -10.47 5.22
CA SER A 54 13.45 -10.59 3.82
C SER A 54 13.71 -11.99 3.28
N TYR A 55 12.81 -12.45 2.41
CA TYR A 55 13.05 -13.64 1.61
C TYR A 55 14.11 -13.41 0.53
N TRP A 56 14.20 -12.18 0.01
CA TRP A 56 15.16 -11.81 -1.04
C TRP A 56 16.35 -11.07 -0.44
N GLU A 57 17.46 -11.79 -0.24
CA GLU A 57 18.70 -11.24 0.31
C GLU A 57 19.40 -10.26 -0.66
N THR A 58 19.03 -10.29 -1.95
CA THR A 58 19.56 -9.44 -3.01
C THR A 58 18.81 -8.14 -3.23
N ASP A 59 17.87 -7.81 -2.34
CA ASP A 59 17.14 -6.55 -2.38
C ASP A 59 17.98 -5.41 -1.81
N HIS A 60 18.15 -4.34 -2.59
CA HIS A 60 18.84 -3.11 -2.20
C HIS A 60 17.83 -1.97 -2.17
N THR A 61 17.50 -1.51 -0.96
CA THR A 61 16.57 -0.41 -0.71
C THR A 61 16.96 0.33 0.57
N GLN A 62 16.47 1.57 0.79
CA GLN A 62 16.97 2.44 1.86
C GLN A 62 16.61 1.95 3.27
N HIS A 63 15.51 1.24 3.41
CA HIS A 63 15.02 0.83 4.73
C HIS A 63 14.55 -0.62 4.66
N MET A 64 15.32 -1.51 5.27
CA MET A 64 14.97 -2.93 5.32
C MET A 64 15.07 -3.40 6.77
N VAL A 65 13.90 -3.61 7.40
CA VAL A 65 13.78 -4.16 8.74
C VAL A 65 13.29 -5.61 8.68
N LYS A 66 13.49 -6.37 9.78
CA LYS A 66 13.23 -7.81 9.79
C LYS A 66 11.75 -8.18 9.67
N GLU A 67 10.86 -7.25 9.93
CA GLU A 67 9.41 -7.38 9.78
C GLU A 67 8.96 -7.37 8.31
N LEU A 68 9.81 -6.89 7.40
CA LEU A 68 9.50 -6.84 5.98
C LEU A 68 9.85 -8.17 5.29
N HIS A 69 8.90 -8.70 4.54
CA HIS A 69 9.11 -9.81 3.63
C HIS A 69 9.64 -9.30 2.28
N GLU A 70 9.02 -8.21 1.75
CA GLU A 70 9.42 -7.53 0.52
C GLU A 70 9.11 -6.03 0.60
N ARG A 71 9.99 -5.19 0.03
CA ARG A 71 9.83 -3.74 0.02
C ARG A 71 9.67 -3.18 -1.39
N LYS A 72 8.71 -3.69 -2.15
CA LYS A 72 8.34 -3.12 -3.44
C LYS A 72 7.23 -2.08 -3.28
N TRP A 73 7.50 -0.85 -3.71
CA TRP A 73 6.50 0.22 -3.67
C TRP A 73 5.46 0.05 -4.77
N GLU A 74 4.28 -0.31 -4.35
CA GLU A 74 3.07 -0.42 -5.16
C GLU A 74 1.98 0.48 -4.54
N ILE A 75 1.44 1.42 -5.31
CA ILE A 75 0.42 2.35 -4.82
C ILE A 75 -0.83 1.62 -4.32
N ASP A 76 -1.21 0.53 -4.95
CA ASP A 76 -2.37 -0.27 -4.59
C ASP A 76 -2.20 -0.97 -3.23
N SER A 77 -0.98 -1.29 -2.81
CA SER A 77 -0.70 -1.82 -1.49
C SER A 77 -1.20 -0.92 -0.36
N LEU A 78 -1.28 0.40 -0.56
CA LEU A 78 -1.90 1.33 0.37
C LEU A 78 -3.40 1.58 0.08
N CYS A 79 -3.82 1.49 -1.17
CA CYS A 79 -5.20 1.77 -1.56
C CYS A 79 -6.18 0.67 -1.14
N TYR A 80 -5.76 -0.59 -1.21
CA TYR A 80 -6.62 -1.74 -0.87
C TYR A 80 -7.00 -1.79 0.63
N PRO A 81 -6.09 -1.57 1.59
CA PRO A 81 -6.46 -1.43 3.01
C PRO A 81 -7.48 -0.33 3.27
N ILE A 82 -7.31 0.85 2.66
CA ILE A 82 -8.25 1.96 2.79
C ILE A 82 -9.62 1.57 2.23
N ARG A 83 -9.65 0.95 1.06
CA ARG A 83 -10.88 0.48 0.43
C ARG A 83 -11.59 -0.55 1.30
N LEU A 84 -10.86 -1.51 1.87
CA LEU A 84 -11.41 -2.52 2.78
C LEU A 84 -12.04 -1.86 4.00
N ALA A 85 -11.32 -0.98 4.67
CA ALA A 85 -11.77 -0.26 5.85
C ALA A 85 -13.02 0.60 5.57
N TYR A 86 -13.05 1.32 4.45
CA TYR A 86 -14.22 2.08 4.03
C TYR A 86 -15.46 1.20 3.84
N HIS A 87 -15.32 0.07 3.15
CA HIS A 87 -16.46 -0.84 2.93
C HIS A 87 -16.89 -1.57 4.19
N TYR A 88 -15.94 -1.91 5.08
CA TYR A 88 -16.27 -2.42 6.41
C TYR A 88 -17.17 -1.44 7.16
N TRP A 89 -16.76 -0.18 7.28
CA TRP A 89 -17.58 0.86 7.91
C TRP A 89 -18.91 1.08 7.21
N LEU A 90 -18.92 1.10 5.87
CA LEU A 90 -20.15 1.32 5.10
C LEU A 90 -21.22 0.26 5.41
N LEU A 91 -20.79 -1.00 5.57
CA LEU A 91 -21.70 -2.13 5.80
C LEU A 91 -22.09 -2.30 7.27
N THR A 92 -21.16 -2.09 8.20
CA THR A 92 -21.35 -2.38 9.62
C THR A 92 -21.69 -1.16 10.46
N LYS A 93 -21.30 0.06 10.01
CA LYS A 93 -21.26 1.31 10.78
C LYS A 93 -20.39 1.24 12.05
N ASP A 94 -19.62 0.19 12.19
CA ASP A 94 -18.67 0.02 13.29
C ASP A 94 -17.43 0.87 13.05
N ILE A 95 -17.02 1.62 14.07
CA ILE A 95 -15.88 2.51 14.06
C ILE A 95 -14.73 2.00 14.97
N SER A 96 -14.87 0.84 15.56
CA SER A 96 -13.91 0.32 16.55
C SER A 96 -12.50 0.11 15.98
N ALA A 97 -12.38 -0.14 14.68
CA ALA A 97 -11.11 -0.27 13.99
C ALA A 97 -10.46 1.08 13.60
N PHE A 98 -11.15 2.22 13.82
CA PHE A 98 -10.68 3.56 13.43
C PHE A 98 -10.20 4.36 14.64
N ASP A 99 -9.26 3.80 15.35
CA ASP A 99 -8.63 4.36 16.53
C ASP A 99 -7.52 5.39 16.20
N ALA A 100 -6.77 5.79 17.22
CA ALA A 100 -5.65 6.71 17.05
C ALA A 100 -4.55 6.16 16.12
N ASP A 101 -4.31 4.86 16.18
CA ASP A 101 -3.33 4.17 15.36
C ASP A 101 -3.73 4.16 13.88
N TRP A 102 -5.02 3.94 13.60
CA TRP A 102 -5.56 4.08 12.26
C TRP A 102 -5.39 5.51 11.72
N HIS A 103 -5.70 6.51 12.56
CA HIS A 103 -5.57 7.91 12.17
C HIS A 103 -4.12 8.29 11.82
N GLU A 104 -3.14 7.86 12.63
CA GLU A 104 -1.72 8.07 12.31
C GLU A 104 -1.31 7.32 11.04
N THR A 105 -1.82 6.11 10.83
CA THR A 105 -1.61 5.35 9.59
C THR A 105 -2.10 6.13 8.37
N MET A 106 -3.28 6.73 8.43
CA MET A 106 -3.82 7.53 7.31
C MET A 106 -3.00 8.79 7.04
N LYS A 107 -2.47 9.45 8.05
CA LYS A 107 -1.51 10.56 7.87
C LYS A 107 -0.25 10.10 7.14
N LEU A 108 0.30 8.95 7.54
CA LEU A 108 1.49 8.38 6.92
C LEU A 108 1.23 8.02 5.44
N VAL A 109 0.07 7.43 5.12
CA VAL A 109 -0.34 7.15 3.74
C VAL A 109 -0.40 8.43 2.90
N VAL A 110 -1.05 9.49 3.43
CA VAL A 110 -1.14 10.77 2.72
C VAL A 110 0.24 11.39 2.50
N GLN A 111 1.13 11.31 3.49
CA GLN A 111 2.51 11.77 3.36
C GLN A 111 3.25 11.00 2.28
N THR A 112 3.19 9.67 2.28
CA THR A 112 3.82 8.80 1.28
C THR A 112 3.34 9.14 -0.13
N PHE A 113 2.05 9.37 -0.31
CA PHE A 113 1.49 9.80 -1.60
C PHE A 113 2.02 11.17 -2.04
N LYS A 114 2.16 12.14 -1.10
CA LYS A 114 2.75 13.46 -1.39
C LYS A 114 4.22 13.34 -1.79
N GLU A 115 5.00 12.53 -1.11
CA GLU A 115 6.41 12.26 -1.42
C GLU A 115 6.54 11.64 -2.81
N GLN A 116 5.67 10.70 -3.16
CA GLN A 116 5.66 10.03 -4.45
C GLN A 116 5.01 10.84 -5.59
N GLN A 117 4.50 12.03 -5.32
CA GLN A 117 4.25 13.01 -6.39
C GLN A 117 5.56 13.57 -6.97
N ARG A 118 6.68 13.37 -6.28
CA ARG A 118 8.04 13.77 -6.71
C ARG A 118 8.18 15.23 -7.13
N LYS A 119 7.39 16.13 -6.52
CA LYS A 119 7.43 17.58 -6.81
C LYS A 119 8.72 18.25 -6.36
N GLN A 120 9.38 17.71 -5.35
CA GLN A 120 10.59 18.25 -4.71
C GLN A 120 11.83 17.34 -4.91
N GLY A 121 11.80 16.44 -5.89
CA GLY A 121 12.89 15.50 -6.18
C GLY A 121 12.40 14.08 -6.38
N LEU A 122 13.32 13.12 -6.30
CA LEU A 122 13.03 11.71 -6.57
C LEU A 122 12.23 11.00 -5.45
N GLY A 123 12.08 11.64 -4.29
CA GLY A 123 11.46 11.04 -3.11
C GLY A 123 12.42 10.14 -2.33
N PRO A 124 11.95 9.50 -1.23
CA PRO A 124 12.80 8.72 -0.34
C PRO A 124 12.90 7.24 -0.71
N TYR A 125 12.31 6.79 -1.83
CA TYR A 125 12.23 5.39 -2.20
C TYR A 125 13.05 5.07 -3.44
N SER A 126 13.94 4.11 -3.33
CA SER A 126 14.57 3.42 -4.47
C SER A 126 14.64 1.92 -4.20
N PHE A 127 14.75 1.12 -5.26
CA PHE A 127 14.79 -0.32 -5.16
C PHE A 127 15.55 -0.94 -6.33
N THR A 128 16.51 -1.79 -6.03
CA THR A 128 17.12 -2.72 -6.99
C THR A 128 17.16 -4.12 -6.40
N ARG A 129 17.14 -5.12 -7.27
CA ARG A 129 17.30 -6.53 -6.92
C ARG A 129 18.29 -7.16 -7.89
N ASP A 130 19.27 -7.90 -7.37
CA ASP A 130 20.17 -8.69 -8.19
C ASP A 130 19.45 -9.95 -8.64
N CYS A 131 18.95 -9.93 -9.88
CA CYS A 131 18.16 -11.03 -10.45
C CYS A 131 18.23 -11.05 -11.97
N ASP A 132 17.92 -12.21 -12.56
CA ASP A 132 17.88 -12.41 -14.02
C ASP A 132 16.67 -11.77 -14.71
N ARG A 133 15.72 -11.24 -13.94
CA ARG A 133 14.50 -10.60 -14.46
C ARG A 133 14.63 -9.09 -14.42
N PRO A 134 14.84 -8.41 -15.56
CA PRO A 134 14.98 -6.95 -15.58
C PRO A 134 13.75 -6.20 -15.03
N THR A 135 12.57 -6.85 -15.01
CA THR A 135 11.33 -6.27 -14.48
C THR A 135 11.21 -6.33 -12.95
N ASP A 136 12.08 -7.07 -12.27
CA ASP A 136 12.10 -7.16 -10.81
C ASP A 136 12.97 -6.10 -10.14
N SER A 137 13.66 -5.29 -10.93
CA SER A 137 14.54 -4.22 -10.46
C SER A 137 14.20 -2.90 -11.15
N GLN A 138 14.30 -1.79 -10.42
CA GLN A 138 14.12 -0.46 -11.01
C GLN A 138 15.38 -0.03 -11.78
N ILE A 139 15.20 0.62 -12.94
CA ILE A 139 16.27 1.27 -13.69
C ILE A 139 16.78 2.53 -12.97
N ASN A 140 17.81 3.17 -13.49
CA ASN A 140 18.40 4.41 -12.98
C ASN A 140 18.77 4.29 -11.48
N ASN A 141 19.57 3.28 -11.15
CA ASN A 141 20.05 3.00 -9.78
C ASN A 141 18.88 2.89 -8.77
N GLY A 142 17.80 2.26 -9.18
CA GLY A 142 16.65 2.01 -8.30
C GLY A 142 15.60 3.12 -8.28
N TRP A 143 15.81 4.25 -8.95
CA TRP A 143 14.88 5.39 -8.93
C TRP A 143 13.75 5.28 -9.96
N GLY A 144 13.86 4.32 -10.90
CA GLY A 144 12.89 4.11 -11.97
C GLY A 144 13.02 5.08 -13.13
N ALA A 145 12.08 5.04 -14.05
CA ALA A 145 12.06 5.93 -15.21
C ALA A 145 11.82 7.39 -14.78
N PRO A 146 12.46 8.36 -15.45
CA PRO A 146 12.20 9.78 -15.21
C PRO A 146 10.72 10.13 -15.41
N VAL A 147 10.14 10.87 -14.47
CA VAL A 147 8.74 11.28 -14.51
C VAL A 147 8.62 12.80 -14.45
N LYS A 148 7.62 13.35 -15.15
CA LYS A 148 7.27 14.76 -15.00
C LYS A 148 6.35 14.91 -13.78
N PRO A 149 6.68 15.82 -12.82
CA PRO A 149 5.89 15.97 -11.58
C PRO A 149 4.61 16.80 -11.83
N VAL A 150 3.61 16.15 -12.40
CA VAL A 150 2.31 16.76 -12.74
C VAL A 150 1.24 16.58 -11.65
N GLY A 151 1.65 16.15 -10.44
CA GLY A 151 0.73 15.90 -9.32
C GLY A 151 0.20 14.47 -9.22
N LEU A 152 0.55 13.60 -10.16
CA LEU A 152 0.24 12.18 -10.10
C LEU A 152 1.24 11.45 -9.19
N ILE A 153 0.77 10.41 -8.51
CA ILE A 153 1.60 9.58 -7.62
C ILE A 153 2.37 8.57 -8.48
N VAL A 154 3.67 8.51 -8.29
CA VAL A 154 4.54 7.54 -8.97
C VAL A 154 4.49 6.21 -8.21
N SER A 155 4.07 5.14 -8.86
CA SER A 155 4.24 3.77 -8.38
C SER A 155 5.48 3.16 -9.04
N SER A 156 6.32 2.49 -8.28
CA SER A 156 7.54 1.87 -8.80
C SER A 156 7.26 0.51 -9.41
N PHE A 157 6.34 -0.22 -8.80
CA PHE A 157 5.91 -1.53 -9.24
C PHE A 157 4.40 -1.55 -9.49
N ARG A 158 3.95 -2.53 -10.24
CA ARG A 158 2.54 -2.80 -10.56
C ARG A 158 2.08 -4.07 -9.84
N PRO A 159 0.78 -4.34 -9.76
CA PRO A 159 0.22 -5.52 -9.08
C PRO A 159 0.72 -6.89 -9.55
N SER A 160 1.44 -6.94 -10.66
CA SER A 160 2.11 -8.15 -11.16
C SER A 160 3.58 -8.24 -10.74
N ASP A 161 3.98 -7.50 -9.72
CA ASP A 161 5.33 -7.39 -9.15
C ASP A 161 6.43 -6.91 -10.12
N GLY A 162 6.06 -6.56 -11.36
CA GLY A 162 6.99 -6.02 -12.33
C GLY A 162 7.13 -4.51 -12.23
N CYS A 163 8.36 -3.99 -12.39
CA CYS A 163 8.60 -2.55 -12.44
C CYS A 163 7.96 -1.89 -13.67
N TYR A 164 7.66 -0.61 -13.54
CA TYR A 164 7.24 0.20 -14.68
C TYR A 164 8.46 0.62 -15.50
N SER A 165 8.56 0.09 -16.70
CA SER A 165 9.53 0.54 -17.71
C SER A 165 9.01 1.71 -18.55
N ILE A 166 7.72 1.99 -18.51
CA ILE A 166 7.02 3.04 -19.27
C ILE A 166 6.03 3.75 -18.34
N ARG A 167 5.66 5.01 -18.69
CA ARG A 167 4.73 5.88 -17.93
C ARG A 167 3.50 5.12 -17.42
N LEU A 168 3.14 5.37 -16.16
CA LEU A 168 1.98 4.83 -15.46
C LEU A 168 0.71 4.81 -16.31
N PRO A 169 -0.02 3.69 -16.40
CA PRO A 169 -1.36 3.69 -16.98
C PRO A 169 -2.29 4.56 -16.11
N TYR A 170 -2.95 5.52 -16.72
CA TYR A 170 -3.92 6.41 -16.08
C TYR A 170 -5.00 5.68 -15.28
N SER A 171 -5.35 4.45 -15.65
CA SER A 171 -6.40 3.66 -15.03
C SER A 171 -6.16 3.34 -13.54
N PHE A 172 -4.91 3.19 -13.11
CA PHE A 172 -4.57 2.84 -11.73
C PHE A 172 -4.80 4.00 -10.76
N GLN A 173 -4.59 5.23 -11.23
CA GLN A 173 -4.77 6.42 -10.39
C GLN A 173 -6.25 6.76 -10.17
N TYR A 174 -7.15 6.35 -11.05
CA TYR A 174 -8.59 6.51 -10.84
C TYR A 174 -9.13 5.63 -9.71
N VAL A 175 -8.62 4.42 -9.55
CA VAL A 175 -9.04 3.53 -8.44
C VAL A 175 -8.58 4.10 -7.10
N CYS A 176 -7.33 4.58 -7.02
CA CYS A 176 -6.81 5.22 -5.82
C CYS A 176 -7.40 6.63 -5.59
N GLY A 177 -7.63 7.40 -6.66
CA GLY A 177 -8.25 8.72 -6.59
C GLY A 177 -9.68 8.67 -6.05
N GLY A 178 -10.48 7.68 -6.44
CA GLY A 178 -11.82 7.47 -5.90
C GLY A 178 -11.84 7.16 -4.40
N VAL A 179 -10.86 6.42 -3.91
CA VAL A 179 -10.72 6.12 -2.48
C VAL A 179 -10.23 7.34 -1.70
N ILE A 180 -9.27 8.09 -2.24
CA ILE A 180 -8.73 9.30 -1.59
C ILE A 180 -9.79 10.41 -1.53
N THR A 181 -10.63 10.57 -2.55
CA THR A 181 -11.75 11.54 -2.53
C THR A 181 -12.82 11.15 -1.50
N ALA A 182 -13.07 9.86 -1.32
CA ALA A 182 -14.02 9.37 -0.32
C ALA A 182 -13.54 9.62 1.13
N VAL A 183 -12.23 9.63 1.37
CA VAL A 183 -11.63 9.91 2.69
C VAL A 183 -11.40 11.42 2.92
N GLY A 184 -11.30 12.22 1.84
CA GLY A 184 -11.03 13.65 1.88
C GLY A 184 -12.24 14.56 1.64
N GLY A 185 -13.41 13.99 1.36
CA GLY A 185 -14.64 14.71 1.01
C GLY A 185 -15.44 15.15 2.23
N ASP A 186 -14.98 16.16 2.92
CA ASP A 186 -15.85 17.17 3.55
C ASP A 186 -15.01 18.39 3.96
N ARG A 187 -14.77 19.28 3.02
CA ARG A 187 -14.42 20.68 3.28
C ARG A 187 -14.79 21.54 2.08
N THR A 188 -16.01 21.94 2.05
CA THR A 188 -16.43 23.27 1.59
C THR A 188 -17.43 23.81 2.56
#